data_e096b301d55ce46826219ebaa8e8e9d6
#
_entry.id   e096b301d55ce46826219ebaa8e8e9d6
#
_cell.length_a   1.000
_cell.length_b   1.000
_cell.length_c   1.000
_cell.angle_alpha   90.00
_cell.angle_beta   90.00
_cell.angle_gamma   90.00
#
_symmetry.space_group_name_H-M   'P 1'
#
loop_
_entity.id
_entity.type
_entity.pdbx_description
1 polymer ?
#
loop_
_entity_poly.entity_id
_entity_poly.type
_entity_poly.pdbx_seq_one_letter_code
_entity_poly.pdbx_strand_id
1 'polypeptide(L)' 'MNSLILCTAVTLNIFSAPAGNQVVGIVPANKEVQLMDGSLLRDWVFVGKPGPDGVSPRGWVIYAGLGQCQ' A
#
# COMPACT_ATOMS: atom_id res chain seq x y z
N MET A 1 -1.25 3.96 -18.94
CA MET A 1 -1.86 3.76 -17.63
C MET A 1 -0.90 4.16 -16.55
N ASN A 2 -1.32 5.06 -15.71
CA ASN A 2 -0.42 5.59 -14.68
C ASN A 2 -0.70 4.95 -13.34
N SER A 3 0.35 4.47 -12.73
CA SER A 3 0.28 4.03 -11.35
C SER A 3 0.72 5.16 -10.45
N LEU A 4 0.01 5.34 -9.37
CA LEU A 4 0.36 6.36 -8.40
C LEU A 4 1.27 5.74 -7.34
N ILE A 5 2.39 6.40 -7.11
CA ILE A 5 3.33 5.97 -6.09
C ILE A 5 3.26 6.94 -4.94
N LEU A 6 3.04 6.40 -3.76
CA LEU A 6 3.03 7.16 -2.52
C LEU A 6 4.04 6.55 -1.57
N CYS A 7 4.35 7.29 -0.53
CA CYS A 7 5.26 6.81 0.50
C CYS A 7 4.52 6.64 1.80
N THR A 8 4.94 5.65 2.58
CA THR A 8 4.37 5.46 3.91
C THR A 8 4.89 6.55 4.82
N ALA A 9 3.99 7.16 5.57
CA ALA A 9 4.36 8.14 6.59
C ALA A 9 4.73 7.45 7.90
N VAL A 10 4.18 6.26 8.10
CA VAL A 10 4.44 5.45 9.30
C VAL A 10 4.55 4.01 8.84
N THR A 11 5.03 3.15 9.71
CA THR A 11 5.03 1.72 9.43
C THR A 11 3.59 1.23 9.34
N LEU A 12 3.28 0.52 8.27
CA LEU A 12 1.92 0.05 8.02
C LEU A 12 1.88 -1.46 7.90
N ASN A 13 0.82 -2.04 8.42
CA ASN A 13 0.51 -3.45 8.17
C ASN A 13 -0.23 -3.56 6.84
N ILE A 14 0.07 -4.62 6.12
CA ILE A 14 -0.64 -4.95 4.89
C ILE A 14 -1.61 -6.08 5.20
N PHE A 15 -2.86 -5.88 4.85
CA PHE A 15 -3.94 -6.81 5.18
C PHE A 15 -4.42 -7.53 3.93
N SER A 16 -4.94 -8.72 4.11
CA SER A 16 -5.44 -9.52 2.98
C SER A 16 -6.75 -8.99 2.43
N ALA A 17 -7.46 -8.15 3.18
CA ALA A 17 -8.75 -7.60 2.75
C ALA A 17 -8.91 -6.22 3.36
N PRO A 18 -9.72 -5.35 2.74
CA PRO A 18 -10.00 -4.03 3.32
C PRO A 18 -10.61 -4.19 4.70
N ALA A 19 -10.10 -3.43 5.66
CA ALA A 19 -10.54 -3.51 7.05
C ALA A 19 -10.45 -4.93 7.61
N GLY A 20 -9.57 -5.75 7.02
CA GLY A 20 -9.40 -7.11 7.47
C GLY A 20 -8.60 -7.21 8.75
N ASN A 21 -8.48 -8.41 9.24
CA ASN A 21 -7.72 -8.64 10.47
C ASN A 21 -6.56 -9.60 10.27
N GLN A 22 -6.28 -9.99 9.03
CA GLN A 22 -5.15 -10.87 8.75
C GLN A 22 -4.04 -10.08 8.09
N VAL A 23 -2.92 -9.95 8.79
CA VAL A 23 -1.76 -9.24 8.29
C VAL A 23 -0.97 -10.18 7.39
N VAL A 24 -0.69 -9.73 6.16
CA VAL A 24 0.09 -10.51 5.22
C VAL A 24 1.46 -9.90 4.96
N GLY A 25 1.72 -8.71 5.50
CA GLY A 25 3.02 -8.10 5.34
C GLY A 25 3.09 -6.80 6.10
N ILE A 26 4.26 -6.18 6.06
CA ILE A 26 4.51 -4.91 6.74
C ILE A 26 5.33 -4.04 5.82
N VAL A 27 4.99 -2.76 5.76
CA VAL A 27 5.77 -1.76 5.04
C VAL A 27 6.35 -0.81 6.07
N PRO A 28 7.67 -0.71 6.16
CA PRO A 28 8.28 0.28 7.05
C PRO A 28 7.94 1.71 6.63
N ALA A 29 8.09 2.63 7.55
CA ALA A 29 7.89 4.05 7.24
C ALA A 29 8.87 4.53 6.18
N ASN A 30 8.46 5.52 5.41
CA ASN A 30 9.28 6.17 4.38
C ASN A 30 9.66 5.24 3.24
N LYS A 31 8.78 4.31 2.91
CA LYS A 31 8.96 3.40 1.78
C LYS A 31 7.90 3.68 0.73
N GLU A 32 8.29 3.49 -0.52
CA GLU A 32 7.38 3.65 -1.64
C GLU A 32 6.45 2.47 -1.75
N VAL A 33 5.19 2.76 -2.05
CA VAL A 33 4.22 1.74 -2.42
C VAL A 33 3.51 2.20 -3.67
N GLN A 34 3.11 1.26 -4.49
CA GLN A 34 2.41 1.54 -5.72
C GLN A 34 0.94 1.24 -5.52
N LEU A 35 0.08 2.24 -5.72
CA LEU A 35 -1.35 2.04 -5.65
C LEU A 35 -1.81 1.32 -6.91
N MET A 36 -2.56 0.26 -6.72
CA MET A 36 -3.13 -0.46 -7.83
C MET A 36 -4.33 0.30 -8.36
N ASP A 37 -4.50 0.25 -9.67
CA ASP A 37 -5.52 1.01 -10.35
C ASP A 37 -6.91 0.61 -9.86
N GLY A 38 -7.72 1.63 -9.57
CA GLY A 38 -9.10 1.41 -9.17
C GLY A 38 -9.30 0.75 -7.82
N SER A 39 -8.30 0.78 -6.99
CA SER A 39 -8.32 0.00 -5.76
C SER A 39 -8.70 0.77 -4.50
N LEU A 40 -9.04 2.04 -4.62
CA LEU A 40 -9.43 2.80 -3.44
C LEU A 40 -10.81 2.37 -2.97
N LEU A 41 -10.90 1.94 -1.73
CA LEU A 41 -12.15 1.53 -1.13
C LEU A 41 -12.27 2.18 0.24
N ARG A 42 -12.95 3.31 0.29
CA ARG A 42 -13.07 4.14 1.49
C ARG A 42 -11.69 4.51 1.99
N ASP A 43 -11.33 4.07 3.19
CA ASP A 43 -10.05 4.41 3.80
C ASP A 43 -8.96 3.41 3.46
N TRP A 44 -9.22 2.46 2.57
CA TRP A 44 -8.30 1.39 2.25
C TRP A 44 -7.91 1.42 0.80
N VAL A 45 -6.67 1.10 0.52
CA VAL A 45 -6.19 1.00 -0.86
C VAL A 45 -5.39 -0.28 -1.02
N PHE A 46 -5.46 -0.84 -2.22
CA PHE A 46 -4.69 -2.01 -2.56
C PHE A 46 -3.36 -1.57 -3.13
N VAL A 47 -2.29 -2.01 -2.53
CA VAL A 47 -0.95 -1.56 -2.91
C VAL A 47 -0.04 -2.75 -3.14
N GLY A 48 1.03 -2.49 -3.87
CA GLY A 48 2.10 -3.43 -4.07
C GLY A 48 3.43 -2.74 -3.95
N LYS A 49 4.50 -3.51 -4.03
CA LYS A 49 5.84 -2.99 -3.97
C LYS A 49 6.25 -2.60 -5.38
N PRO A 50 6.72 -1.36 -5.60
CA PRO A 50 7.20 -0.98 -6.92
C PRO A 50 8.50 -1.70 -7.25
N GLY A 51 8.73 -1.88 -8.53
CA GLY A 51 9.96 -2.47 -9.01
C GLY A 51 9.73 -3.56 -10.01
N PRO A 52 10.80 -4.09 -10.58
CA PRO A 52 10.66 -5.07 -11.65
C PRO A 52 9.94 -6.34 -11.25
N ASP A 53 10.19 -6.81 -10.05
CA ASP A 53 9.49 -7.97 -9.56
C ASP A 53 8.16 -7.61 -8.94
N GLY A 54 8.00 -6.44 -8.42
CA GLY A 54 6.75 -5.83 -7.98
C GLY A 54 5.73 -6.71 -7.34
N VAL A 55 6.13 -7.82 -6.82
CA VAL A 55 5.17 -8.85 -6.59
C VAL A 55 4.66 -8.91 -5.18
N SER A 56 5.48 -8.64 -4.26
CA SER A 56 4.99 -8.85 -2.92
C SER A 56 5.77 -8.03 -1.93
N PRO A 57 5.18 -7.81 -0.78
CA PRO A 57 3.81 -8.20 -0.48
C PRO A 57 2.81 -7.28 -1.15
N ARG A 58 1.62 -7.81 -1.45
CA ARG A 58 0.51 -7.04 -1.96
C ARG A 58 -0.63 -7.15 -0.98
N GLY A 59 -1.40 -6.09 -0.87
CA GLY A 59 -2.57 -6.15 -0.03
C GLY A 59 -3.09 -4.76 0.28
N TRP A 60 -3.88 -4.68 1.30
CA TRP A 60 -4.64 -3.49 1.64
C TRP A 60 -3.98 -2.79 2.80
N VAL A 61 -3.80 -1.47 2.65
CA VAL A 61 -3.27 -0.63 3.72
C VAL A 61 -4.23 0.51 3.94
N ILE A 62 -4.16 1.11 5.12
CA ILE A 62 -4.99 2.26 5.42
C ILE A 62 -4.42 3.48 4.70
N TYR A 63 -5.29 4.17 3.94
CA TYR A 63 -4.86 5.27 3.09
C TYR A 63 -4.29 6.42 3.92
N ALA A 64 -4.82 6.63 5.12
CA ALA A 64 -4.37 7.73 5.97
C ALA A 64 -2.89 7.63 6.36
N GLY A 65 -2.31 6.43 6.24
CA GLY A 65 -0.90 6.25 6.53
C GLY A 65 0.04 6.54 5.38
N LEU A 66 -0.50 6.99 4.24
CA LEU A 66 0.28 7.28 3.05
C LEU A 66 0.37 8.77 2.80
N GLY A 67 1.43 9.18 2.12
CA GLY A 67 1.60 10.56 1.74
C GLY A 67 2.50 10.66 0.53
N GLN A 68 2.72 11.88 0.10
CA GLN A 68 3.58 12.10 -1.05
C GLN A 68 5.02 11.77 -0.69
N CYS A 69 5.70 11.16 -1.64
CA CYS A 69 7.14 10.92 -1.49
C CYS A 69 7.89 12.23 -1.60
N GLN A 70 8.88 12.35 -0.80
CA GLN A 70 9.70 13.58 -0.76
C GLN A 70 10.77 13.52 -1.82
#